data_eaebeaac2f71dc3f1f8137540a540e16
#
_entry.id   eaebeaac2f71dc3f1f8137540a540e16
#
_cell.length_a   1.000
_cell.length_b   1.000
_cell.length_c   1.000
_cell.angle_alpha   90.00
_cell.angle_beta   90.00
_cell.angle_gamma   90.00
#
_symmetry.space_group_name_H-M   'P 1'
#
loop_
_entity.id
_entity.type
_entity.pdbx_description
1 polymer ?
#
loop_
_entity_poly.entity_id
_entity_poly.type
_entity_poly.pdbx_seq_one_letter_code
_entity_poly.pdbx_strand_id
1 'polypeptide(L)'
;REYAEKNNYNFYEKPDEEQISLFKEFSSTKAMNNQDKFFNLLVPKDDSSPSIVTGKSVIGGGESSTTYFTQIFLYKQITKTELPKFYVQRKTKFDTFLGERREHIASHQSGIKLYKFKKKDFPHKKYFFFSENPDIENFITNEFIELLKTGIIKKKALINIESNGKNLIFYKQWSRHSTE
;
A
#
# COMPACT_ATOMS: atom_id res chain seq x y z
N ARG A 1 -18.03 -3.57 -13.20
CA ARG A 1 -19.46 -3.34 -12.95
C ARG A 1 -20.09 -4.58 -12.31
N GLU A 2 -20.11 -5.71 -13.00
CA GLU A 2 -20.70 -6.96 -12.51
C GLU A 2 -20.22 -7.37 -11.09
N TYR A 3 -18.93 -7.20 -10.79
CA TYR A 3 -18.39 -7.45 -9.46
C TYR A 3 -19.01 -6.52 -8.40
N ALA A 4 -19.20 -5.24 -8.72
CA ALA A 4 -19.77 -4.27 -7.80
C ALA A 4 -21.22 -4.62 -7.44
N GLU A 5 -22.01 -4.98 -8.43
CA GLU A 5 -23.43 -5.38 -8.26
C GLU A 5 -23.54 -6.63 -7.37
N LYS A 6 -22.69 -7.64 -7.62
CA LYS A 6 -22.69 -8.90 -6.84
C LYS A 6 -22.20 -8.76 -5.41
N ASN A 7 -21.33 -7.77 -5.12
CA ASN A 7 -20.64 -7.65 -3.83
C ASN A 7 -21.02 -6.40 -3.04
N ASN A 8 -22.15 -5.79 -3.33
CA ASN A 8 -22.68 -4.63 -2.61
C ASN A 8 -21.78 -3.39 -2.64
N TYR A 9 -21.20 -3.06 -3.81
CA TYR A 9 -20.39 -1.88 -4.07
C TYR A 9 -21.07 -0.89 -5.00
N ASN A 10 -20.79 0.40 -4.81
CA ASN A 10 -20.96 1.43 -5.83
C ASN A 10 -19.71 1.45 -6.71
N PHE A 11 -19.89 1.55 -8.03
CA PHE A 11 -18.79 1.57 -9.00
C PHE A 11 -18.68 2.92 -9.70
N TYR A 12 -17.49 3.48 -9.71
CA TYR A 12 -17.14 4.72 -10.40
C TYR A 12 -15.95 4.45 -11.33
N GLU A 13 -16.18 4.51 -12.63
CA GLU A 13 -15.13 4.27 -13.64
C GLU A 13 -14.05 5.35 -13.58
N LYS A 14 -14.49 6.62 -13.47
CA LYS A 14 -13.64 7.80 -13.29
C LYS A 14 -14.11 8.52 -12.02
N PRO A 15 -13.47 8.23 -10.88
CA PRO A 15 -13.84 8.89 -9.63
C PRO A 15 -13.45 10.38 -9.67
N ASP A 16 -14.22 11.22 -8.99
CA ASP A 16 -13.92 12.63 -8.78
C ASP A 16 -12.90 12.84 -7.63
N GLU A 17 -12.52 14.09 -7.41
CA GLU A 17 -11.56 14.49 -6.36
C GLU A 17 -12.03 14.12 -4.96
N GLU A 18 -13.31 14.30 -4.66
CA GLU A 18 -13.87 13.99 -3.34
C GLU A 18 -13.79 12.50 -3.05
N GLN A 19 -14.16 11.68 -4.05
CA GLN A 19 -14.16 10.21 -3.94
C GLN A 19 -12.77 9.62 -3.72
N ILE A 20 -11.71 10.25 -4.25
CA ILE A 20 -10.33 9.77 -4.10
C ILE A 20 -9.53 10.48 -2.99
N SER A 21 -10.09 11.48 -2.35
CA SER A 21 -9.40 12.32 -1.35
C SER A 21 -8.70 11.51 -0.26
N LEU A 22 -9.38 10.51 0.31
CA LEU A 22 -8.83 9.64 1.35
C LEU A 22 -7.63 8.81 0.86
N PHE A 23 -7.59 8.43 -0.42
CA PHE A 23 -6.45 7.70 -0.96
C PHE A 23 -5.22 8.60 -1.11
N LYS A 24 -5.41 9.89 -1.34
CA LYS A 24 -4.33 10.88 -1.49
C LYS A 24 -3.61 11.23 -0.18
N GLU A 25 -4.17 10.87 0.96
CA GLU A 25 -3.56 11.11 2.28
C GLU A 25 -2.33 10.24 2.55
N PHE A 26 -2.11 9.19 1.77
CA PHE A 26 -1.02 8.24 1.98
C PHE A 26 0.24 8.61 1.19
N SER A 27 1.41 8.39 1.80
CA SER A 27 2.71 8.69 1.17
C SER A 27 2.94 7.90 -0.10
N SER A 28 2.51 6.64 -0.12
CA SER A 28 2.63 5.73 -1.26
C SER A 28 1.82 6.16 -2.48
N THR A 29 0.79 6.97 -2.30
CA THR A 29 -0.05 7.47 -3.39
C THR A 29 0.36 8.84 -3.89
N LYS A 30 1.36 9.50 -3.28
CA LYS A 30 1.84 10.83 -3.71
C LYS A 30 2.21 10.90 -5.19
N ALA A 31 2.78 9.84 -5.75
CA ALA A 31 3.08 9.77 -7.18
C ALA A 31 1.84 9.70 -8.08
N MET A 32 0.65 9.49 -7.48
CA MET A 32 -0.64 9.38 -8.13
C MET A 32 -1.58 10.54 -7.75
N ASN A 33 -1.04 11.70 -7.32
CA ASN A 33 -1.84 12.81 -6.81
C ASN A 33 -2.70 13.52 -7.87
N ASN A 34 -2.64 13.11 -9.12
CA ASN A 34 -3.50 13.60 -10.18
C ASN A 34 -4.73 12.70 -10.31
N GLN A 35 -5.92 13.29 -10.35
CA GLN A 35 -7.22 12.60 -10.49
C GLN A 35 -7.24 11.63 -11.67
N ASP A 36 -6.68 12.03 -12.80
CA ASP A 36 -6.64 11.21 -14.03
C ASP A 36 -5.87 9.89 -13.89
N LYS A 37 -5.16 9.74 -12.78
CA LYS A 37 -4.39 8.52 -12.49
C LYS A 37 -5.17 7.48 -11.66
N PHE A 38 -6.36 7.83 -11.17
CA PHE A 38 -7.23 6.91 -10.45
C PHE A 38 -8.42 6.52 -11.31
N PHE A 39 -8.77 5.23 -11.31
CA PHE A 39 -9.91 4.71 -12.06
C PHE A 39 -10.44 3.42 -11.40
N ASN A 40 -11.65 3.01 -11.81
CA ASN A 40 -12.32 1.82 -11.31
C ASN A 40 -12.43 1.81 -9.78
N LEU A 41 -12.99 2.88 -9.20
CA LEU A 41 -13.24 2.95 -7.77
C LEU A 41 -14.48 2.13 -7.42
N LEU A 42 -14.33 1.27 -6.42
CA LEU A 42 -15.39 0.53 -5.76
C LEU A 42 -15.53 1.05 -4.33
N VAL A 43 -16.68 1.58 -3.99
CA VAL A 43 -17.00 2.04 -2.63
C VAL A 43 -18.04 1.11 -2.05
N PRO A 44 -17.77 0.44 -0.91
CA PRO A 44 -18.76 -0.44 -0.30
C PRO A 44 -19.97 0.37 0.16
N LYS A 45 -21.15 -0.23 0.10
CA LYS A 45 -22.39 0.37 0.61
C LYS A 45 -22.52 0.26 2.12
N ASP A 46 -21.65 -0.53 2.74
CA ASP A 46 -21.50 -0.66 4.18
C ASP A 46 -20.02 -0.46 4.56
N ASP A 47 -19.73 -0.20 5.83
CA ASP A 47 -18.35 0.07 6.30
C ASP A 47 -17.57 -1.22 6.63
N SER A 48 -18.10 -2.40 6.35
CA SER A 48 -17.46 -3.69 6.67
C SER A 48 -16.36 -4.09 5.69
N SER A 49 -16.40 -3.53 4.49
CA SER A 49 -15.51 -3.87 3.39
C SER A 49 -14.61 -2.69 2.99
N PRO A 50 -13.44 -2.94 2.38
CA PRO A 50 -12.56 -1.87 1.93
C PRO A 50 -13.10 -1.17 0.68
N SER A 51 -12.85 0.14 0.55
CA SER A 51 -12.91 0.78 -0.76
C SER A 51 -11.72 0.33 -1.61
N ILE A 52 -11.94 0.11 -2.90
CA ILE A 52 -10.92 -0.43 -3.81
C ILE A 52 -10.78 0.51 -5.00
N VAL A 53 -9.56 0.96 -5.29
CA VAL A 53 -9.28 1.80 -6.46
C VAL A 53 -8.06 1.28 -7.22
N THR A 54 -8.01 1.53 -8.51
CA THR A 54 -6.81 1.30 -9.32
C THR A 54 -6.13 2.63 -9.61
N GLY A 55 -4.86 2.73 -9.26
CA GLY A 55 -3.99 3.84 -9.62
C GLY A 55 -3.09 3.49 -10.81
N LYS A 56 -2.73 4.50 -11.60
CA LYS A 56 -1.79 4.39 -12.72
C LYS A 56 -0.63 5.34 -12.51
N SER A 57 0.60 4.87 -12.67
CA SER A 57 1.80 5.70 -12.73
C SER A 57 2.67 5.29 -13.89
N VAL A 58 3.34 6.25 -14.51
CA VAL A 58 4.26 6.02 -15.62
C VAL A 58 5.65 6.46 -15.18
N ILE A 59 6.62 5.57 -15.30
CA ILE A 59 8.02 5.84 -14.96
C ILE A 59 8.85 5.66 -16.22
N GLY A 60 9.70 6.65 -16.52
CA GLY A 60 10.51 6.71 -17.73
C GLY A 60 10.01 7.78 -18.68
N GLY A 61 10.79 8.04 -19.73
CA GLY A 61 10.50 9.01 -20.79
C GLY A 61 11.17 8.56 -22.10
N GLY A 62 10.68 9.06 -23.23
CA GLY A 62 11.14 8.66 -24.55
C GLY A 62 10.60 7.30 -24.99
N GLU A 63 11.39 6.54 -25.70
CA GLU A 63 10.99 5.25 -26.31
C GLU A 63 10.80 4.11 -25.30
N SER A 64 11.22 4.29 -24.02
CA SER A 64 11.06 3.27 -22.99
C SER A 64 10.34 3.82 -21.76
N SER A 65 9.02 3.66 -21.73
CA SER A 65 8.22 3.95 -20.55
C SER A 65 7.62 2.67 -19.97
N THR A 66 7.62 2.56 -18.65
CA THR A 66 6.93 1.45 -17.96
C THR A 66 5.71 1.99 -17.24
N THR A 67 4.54 1.46 -17.60
CA THR A 67 3.30 1.78 -16.91
C THR A 67 3.10 0.81 -15.74
N TYR A 68 2.95 1.37 -14.56
CA TYR A 68 2.63 0.64 -13.34
C TYR A 68 1.16 0.85 -12.99
N PHE A 69 0.50 -0.23 -12.64
CA PHE A 69 -0.84 -0.21 -12.06
C PHE A 69 -0.75 -0.62 -10.60
N THR A 70 -1.48 0.07 -9.76
CA THR A 70 -1.52 -0.19 -8.33
C THR A 70 -2.97 -0.37 -7.90
N GLN A 71 -3.32 -1.54 -7.41
CA GLN A 71 -4.61 -1.77 -6.78
C GLN A 71 -4.47 -1.45 -5.29
N ILE A 72 -5.32 -0.56 -4.81
CA ILE A 72 -5.30 -0.03 -3.46
C ILE A 72 -6.60 -0.40 -2.78
N PHE A 73 -6.50 -1.02 -1.62
CA PHE A 73 -7.61 -1.37 -0.73
C PHE A 73 -7.54 -0.45 0.47
N LEU A 74 -8.52 0.43 0.62
CA LEU A 74 -8.62 1.36 1.73
C LEU A 74 -9.60 0.82 2.77
N TYR A 75 -9.11 0.60 3.97
CA TYR A 75 -9.90 0.34 5.16
C TYR A 75 -10.03 1.63 5.96
N LYS A 76 -11.24 2.14 6.10
CA LYS A 76 -11.55 3.22 7.02
C LYS A 76 -11.41 2.71 8.45
N GLN A 77 -11.03 3.58 9.35
CA GLN A 77 -10.94 3.22 10.76
C GLN A 77 -12.29 2.78 11.30
N ILE A 78 -12.35 1.52 11.73
CA ILE A 78 -13.56 0.93 12.33
C ILE A 78 -13.51 1.06 13.87
N THR A 79 -12.35 1.40 14.44
CA THR A 79 -12.13 1.50 15.89
C THR A 79 -11.98 2.95 16.35
N LYS A 80 -12.38 3.24 17.60
CA LYS A 80 -12.19 4.55 18.23
C LYS A 80 -10.72 4.89 18.54
N THR A 81 -9.83 3.92 18.44
CA THR A 81 -8.41 4.08 18.76
C THR A 81 -7.65 4.48 17.51
N GLU A 82 -6.89 5.57 17.58
CA GLU A 82 -5.99 5.96 16.49
C GLU A 82 -4.93 4.89 16.27
N LEU A 83 -4.72 4.54 15.00
CA LEU A 83 -3.64 3.66 14.61
C LEU A 83 -2.32 4.46 14.63
N PRO A 84 -1.20 3.84 14.99
CA PRO A 84 0.10 4.50 14.76
C PRO A 84 0.36 4.67 13.27
N LYS A 85 1.08 5.72 12.90
CA LYS A 85 1.58 5.86 11.53
C LYS A 85 2.70 4.86 11.29
N PHE A 86 2.57 4.05 10.26
CA PHE A 86 3.59 3.10 9.85
C PHE A 86 3.51 2.76 8.36
N TYR A 87 4.59 2.21 7.85
CA TYR A 87 4.69 1.73 6.50
C TYR A 87 5.44 0.40 6.46
N VAL A 88 4.86 -0.60 5.81
CA VAL A 88 5.46 -1.91 5.56
C VAL A 88 5.69 -2.08 4.07
N GLN A 89 6.93 -2.23 3.67
CA GLN A 89 7.31 -2.43 2.28
C GLN A 89 7.92 -3.82 2.08
N ARG A 90 7.42 -4.56 1.13
CA ARG A 90 8.03 -5.83 0.75
C ARG A 90 9.35 -5.58 0.03
N LYS A 91 10.40 -6.28 0.45
CA LYS A 91 11.71 -6.26 -0.19
C LYS A 91 11.67 -6.98 -1.53
N THR A 92 12.25 -6.37 -2.53
CA THR A 92 12.54 -7.02 -3.82
C THR A 92 13.87 -7.79 -3.73
N LYS A 93 14.19 -8.58 -4.76
CA LYS A 93 15.51 -9.22 -4.87
C LYS A 93 16.64 -8.18 -4.90
N PHE A 94 16.39 -7.04 -5.54
CA PHE A 94 17.36 -5.93 -5.63
C PHE A 94 17.58 -5.26 -4.27
N ASP A 95 16.51 -5.07 -3.48
CA ASP A 95 16.61 -4.53 -2.12
C ASP A 95 17.48 -5.43 -1.23
N THR A 96 17.35 -6.74 -1.38
CA THR A 96 18.14 -7.71 -0.62
C THR A 96 19.62 -7.65 -1.01
N PHE A 97 19.92 -7.39 -2.29
CA PHE A 97 21.31 -7.27 -2.78
C PHE A 97 21.98 -5.97 -2.29
N LEU A 98 21.28 -4.85 -2.24
CA LEU A 98 21.81 -3.55 -1.82
C LEU A 98 22.00 -3.41 -0.30
N GLY A 99 21.39 -4.30 0.51
CA GLY A 99 21.53 -4.31 1.96
C GLY A 99 21.21 -2.97 2.63
N GLU A 100 22.10 -2.51 3.52
CA GLU A 100 21.91 -1.28 4.32
C GLU A 100 21.73 0.00 3.49
N ARG A 101 22.40 0.09 2.33
CA ARG A 101 22.21 1.25 1.43
C ARG A 101 20.76 1.40 0.99
N ARG A 102 20.08 0.28 0.75
CA ARG A 102 18.67 0.32 0.36
C ARG A 102 17.77 0.68 1.53
N GLU A 103 18.10 0.26 2.74
CA GLU A 103 17.38 0.67 3.95
C GLU A 103 17.36 2.19 4.10
N HIS A 104 18.51 2.82 3.88
CA HIS A 104 18.62 4.28 3.93
C HIS A 104 17.79 4.98 2.83
N ILE A 105 17.89 4.50 1.59
CA ILE A 105 17.11 5.04 0.46
C ILE A 105 15.61 4.87 0.72
N ALA A 106 15.17 3.70 1.18
CA ALA A 106 13.77 3.43 1.45
C ALA A 106 13.22 4.31 2.59
N SER A 107 14.01 4.54 3.65
CA SER A 107 13.65 5.46 4.72
C SER A 107 13.49 6.89 4.21
N HIS A 108 14.38 7.35 3.35
CA HIS A 108 14.28 8.67 2.75
C HIS A 108 13.07 8.81 1.83
N GLN A 109 12.77 7.77 1.04
CA GLN A 109 11.61 7.76 0.13
C GLN A 109 10.27 7.74 0.86
N SER A 110 10.19 7.01 1.97
CA SER A 110 8.97 6.94 2.79
C SER A 110 8.74 8.19 3.63
N GLY A 111 9.79 8.98 3.89
CA GLY A 111 9.77 10.11 4.81
C GLY A 111 9.60 9.69 6.28
N ILE A 112 9.72 8.40 6.58
CA ILE A 112 9.57 7.81 7.91
C ILE A 112 10.81 6.96 8.21
N LYS A 113 11.27 6.95 9.46
CA LYS A 113 12.46 6.19 9.86
C LYS A 113 12.22 4.68 9.84
N LEU A 114 13.23 3.94 9.37
CA LEU A 114 13.24 2.49 9.46
C LEU A 114 13.18 2.07 10.93
N TYR A 115 12.21 1.24 11.27
CA TYR A 115 12.04 0.67 12.60
C TYR A 115 12.60 -0.75 12.62
N LYS A 116 13.54 -1.01 13.53
CA LYS A 116 14.10 -2.35 13.74
C LYS A 116 13.37 -3.04 14.88
N PHE A 117 12.49 -3.97 14.57
CA PHE A 117 11.78 -4.77 15.56
C PHE A 117 12.73 -5.54 16.48
N LYS A 118 12.45 -5.53 17.77
CA LYS A 118 13.13 -6.36 18.76
C LYS A 118 12.57 -7.80 18.74
N LYS A 119 11.32 -7.97 18.37
CA LYS A 119 10.68 -9.29 18.21
C LYS A 119 11.38 -10.10 17.12
N LYS A 120 11.96 -11.25 17.48
CA LYS A 120 12.68 -12.15 16.57
C LYS A 120 11.82 -12.68 15.42
N ASP A 121 10.50 -12.72 15.63
CA ASP A 121 9.54 -13.33 14.69
C ASP A 121 9.15 -12.44 13.53
N PHE A 122 9.49 -11.14 13.56
CA PHE A 122 9.22 -10.26 12.43
C PHE A 122 10.03 -10.67 11.19
N PRO A 123 9.43 -10.77 10.01
CA PRO A 123 10.11 -11.28 8.81
C PRO A 123 11.02 -10.23 8.13
N HIS A 124 12.05 -9.79 8.82
CA HIS A 124 13.02 -8.76 8.37
C HIS A 124 13.67 -9.06 7.01
N LYS A 125 13.84 -10.33 6.66
CA LYS A 125 14.39 -10.73 5.35
C LYS A 125 13.46 -10.40 4.19
N LYS A 126 12.14 -10.28 4.46
CA LYS A 126 11.11 -10.08 3.44
C LYS A 126 10.55 -8.66 3.40
N TYR A 127 10.64 -7.92 4.50
CA TYR A 127 10.01 -6.61 4.64
C TYR A 127 10.91 -5.58 5.29
N PHE A 128 10.76 -4.33 4.85
CA PHE A 128 11.10 -3.15 5.63
C PHE A 128 9.90 -2.75 6.46
N PHE A 129 10.13 -2.21 7.63
CA PHE A 129 9.11 -1.60 8.46
C PHE A 129 9.57 -0.21 8.87
N PHE A 130 8.72 0.79 8.68
CA PHE A 130 9.00 2.17 8.99
C PHE A 130 7.97 2.68 9.98
N SER A 131 8.41 3.33 11.04
CA SER A 131 7.55 4.01 12.02
C SER A 131 8.37 4.99 12.83
N GLU A 132 7.74 6.08 13.24
CA GLU A 132 8.30 7.02 14.20
C GLU A 132 7.78 6.78 15.62
N ASN A 133 6.79 5.90 15.77
CA ASN A 133 6.23 5.55 17.07
C ASN A 133 7.11 4.49 17.76
N PRO A 134 7.73 4.80 18.92
CA PRO A 134 8.57 3.84 19.63
C PRO A 134 7.79 2.65 20.18
N ASP A 135 6.49 2.81 20.41
CA ASP A 135 5.61 1.78 20.96
C ASP A 135 4.89 0.95 19.88
N ILE A 136 5.32 1.09 18.62
CA ILE A 136 4.68 0.42 17.49
C ILE A 136 4.55 -1.10 17.67
N GLU A 137 5.49 -1.72 18.40
CA GLU A 137 5.45 -3.16 18.65
C GLU A 137 4.24 -3.62 19.47
N ASN A 138 3.63 -2.72 20.26
CA ASN A 138 2.41 -3.00 21.02
C ASN A 138 1.17 -3.09 20.12
N PHE A 139 1.22 -2.43 18.96
CA PHE A 139 0.13 -2.44 17.96
C PHE A 139 0.28 -3.55 16.92
N ILE A 140 1.49 -4.09 16.76
CA ILE A 140 1.74 -5.17 15.79
C ILE A 140 1.55 -6.51 16.49
N THR A 141 0.39 -7.11 16.25
CA THR A 141 0.00 -8.40 16.84
C THR A 141 0.73 -9.58 16.18
N ASN A 142 0.70 -10.72 16.84
CA ASN A 142 1.25 -11.95 16.26
C ASN A 142 0.50 -12.36 14.99
N GLU A 143 -0.81 -12.15 14.94
CA GLU A 143 -1.64 -12.41 13.76
C GLU A 143 -1.19 -11.56 12.57
N PHE A 144 -0.86 -10.28 12.79
CA PHE A 144 -0.32 -9.42 11.74
C PHE A 144 1.04 -9.94 11.24
N ILE A 145 1.91 -10.39 12.15
CA ILE A 145 3.21 -10.98 11.80
C ILE A 145 3.02 -12.26 10.97
N GLU A 146 2.10 -13.14 11.40
CA GLU A 146 1.78 -14.37 10.65
C GLU A 146 1.19 -14.05 9.27
N LEU A 147 0.36 -13.04 9.17
CA LEU A 147 -0.16 -12.54 7.92
C LEU A 147 0.96 -12.12 6.95
N LEU A 148 1.99 -11.42 7.45
CA LEU A 148 3.18 -11.07 6.66
C LEU A 148 4.02 -12.28 6.28
N LYS A 149 4.15 -13.29 7.17
CA LYS A 149 4.93 -14.50 6.92
C LYS A 149 4.29 -15.40 5.87
N THR A 150 3.00 -15.65 6.00
CA THR A 150 2.24 -16.54 5.12
C THR A 150 1.96 -15.90 3.77
N GLY A 151 1.99 -14.58 3.71
CA GLY A 151 1.63 -13.79 2.54
C GLY A 151 0.16 -13.96 2.21
N ILE A 152 -0.64 -12.94 2.47
CA ILE A 152 -2.09 -12.89 2.17
C ILE A 152 -2.40 -13.31 0.73
N ILE A 153 -1.40 -13.31 -0.14
CA ILE A 153 -1.56 -13.63 -1.55
C ILE A 153 -0.45 -14.59 -1.98
N LYS A 154 -0.83 -15.83 -2.18
CA LYS A 154 0.01 -16.83 -2.86
C LYS A 154 0.44 -16.27 -4.22
N LYS A 155 1.76 -16.19 -4.42
CA LYS A 155 2.46 -15.92 -5.68
C LYS A 155 2.50 -14.47 -6.19
N LYS A 156 3.68 -13.88 -6.10
CA LYS A 156 4.22 -12.73 -6.90
C LYS A 156 3.68 -11.32 -6.66
N ALA A 157 2.72 -11.06 -5.81
CA ALA A 157 2.30 -9.70 -5.55
C ALA A 157 3.15 -9.05 -4.45
N LEU A 158 3.79 -7.94 -4.77
CA LEU A 158 4.32 -7.04 -3.77
C LEU A 158 3.13 -6.45 -3.01
N ILE A 159 3.02 -6.78 -1.73
CA ILE A 159 2.02 -6.16 -0.86
C ILE A 159 2.76 -5.20 0.04
N ASN A 160 2.31 -3.97 0.01
CA ASN A 160 2.73 -2.94 0.91
C ASN A 160 1.53 -2.53 1.77
N ILE A 161 1.79 -2.09 2.98
CA ILE A 161 0.77 -1.69 3.94
C ILE A 161 1.17 -0.33 4.49
N GLU A 162 0.24 0.60 4.55
CA GLU A 162 0.49 1.92 5.10
C GLU A 162 -0.67 2.36 6.00
N SER A 163 -0.35 2.91 7.16
CA SER A 163 -1.28 3.58 8.06
C SER A 163 -0.94 5.07 8.13
N ASN A 164 -1.93 5.93 7.94
CA ASN A 164 -1.80 7.38 8.13
C ASN A 164 -2.20 7.86 9.53
N GLY A 165 -2.49 6.93 10.45
CA GLY A 165 -2.98 7.20 11.80
C GLY A 165 -4.50 7.04 11.95
N LYS A 166 -5.26 7.20 10.87
CA LYS A 166 -6.74 7.08 10.87
C LYS A 166 -7.21 5.91 10.01
N ASN A 167 -6.60 5.74 8.87
CA ASN A 167 -6.99 4.76 7.86
C ASN A 167 -5.80 3.83 7.54
N LEU A 168 -6.10 2.68 6.98
CA LEU A 168 -5.14 1.68 6.59
C LEU A 168 -5.31 1.36 5.11
N ILE A 169 -4.22 1.36 4.36
CA ILE A 169 -4.24 0.86 2.99
C ILE A 169 -3.34 -0.36 2.83
N PHE A 170 -3.83 -1.27 2.00
CA PHE A 170 -3.03 -2.36 1.43
C PHE A 170 -2.94 -2.11 -0.07
N TYR A 171 -1.76 -2.22 -0.64
CA TYR A 171 -1.66 -2.04 -2.07
C TYR A 171 -0.71 -3.04 -2.72
N LYS A 172 -1.08 -3.38 -3.95
CA LYS A 172 -0.36 -4.27 -4.83
C LYS A 172 -0.02 -3.53 -6.10
N GLN A 173 1.22 -3.59 -6.51
CA GLN A 173 1.70 -3.00 -7.74
C GLN A 173 2.06 -4.07 -8.78
N TRP A 174 1.71 -3.84 -10.04
CA TRP A 174 2.18 -4.63 -11.18
C TRP A 174 2.57 -3.69 -12.33
N SER A 175 3.43 -4.16 -13.21
CA SER A 175 3.87 -3.41 -14.38
C SER A 175 3.38 -4.05 -15.67
N ARG A 176 3.06 -3.20 -16.65
CA ARG A 176 3.01 -3.59 -18.05
C ARG A 176 4.18 -2.91 -18.76
N HIS A 177 5.01 -3.69 -19.42
CA HIS A 177 5.96 -3.16 -20.38
C HIS A 177 5.19 -2.95 -21.68
N SER A 178 5.13 -1.70 -22.16
CA SER A 178 4.74 -1.44 -23.53
C SER A 178 5.97 -1.78 -24.39
N THR A 179 5.97 -2.94 -25.00
CA THR A 179 6.75 -3.17 -26.21
C THR A 179 5.89 -2.64 -27.33
N GLU A 180 6.23 -1.45 -27.86
CA GLU A 180 5.86 -1.06 -29.20
C GLU A 180 6.69 -1.85 -30.22
#